data_edf7c7ffe57496a5ec29d8bf500542ce
#
_entry.id   edf7c7ffe57496a5ec29d8bf500542ce
#
_cell.length_a   1.000
_cell.length_b   1.000
_cell.length_c   1.000
_cell.angle_alpha   90.00
_cell.angle_beta   90.00
_cell.angle_gamma   90.00
#
_symmetry.space_group_name_H-M   'P 1'
#
loop_
_entity.id
_entity.type
_entity.pdbx_description
1 polymer ?
#
loop_
_entity_poly.entity_id
_entity_poly.type
_entity_poly.pdbx_seq_one_letter_code
_entity_poly.pdbx_strand_id
1 'polypeptide(L)'
;MKKPLLKATGAAALLFTGYAYWSTKQLRTTEYNITSSKIAPELDGLRILQLSDIHGSVFGRYNHRLIKKIWAIQPDAIVVTGDLLDGDEGINIAVTLMRKLIKVCPIYYVTGNHEARSANLQDLLPELAKMGVTYLQNDHAYITRDGKSIAIAGIDDPSIAIDKPNDLSRDEEIMLEEVIVQHKIKEATAGIPDSQFTILLSHRPEKWPIYQQAPIDLVFCGHAHGGQVRLPYTEGLYAPHQGFMPKLTAGIHEEDGKQIIVSRGIGNATIIPRVFNEPEMPLITLHSK
;
A
#
# COMPACT_ATOMS: atom_id res chain seq x y z
N MET A 1 -14.93 3.93 -49.24
CA MET A 1 -15.31 3.22 -47.97
C MET A 1 -14.30 3.30 -46.82
N LYS A 2 -12.99 3.65 -47.03
CA LYS A 2 -11.97 3.68 -45.92
C LYS A 2 -12.04 4.92 -45.02
N LYS A 3 -12.53 6.08 -45.47
CA LYS A 3 -12.54 7.34 -44.71
C LYS A 3 -13.46 7.36 -43.46
N PRO A 4 -14.70 6.82 -43.47
CA PRO A 4 -15.57 6.82 -42.28
C PRO A 4 -15.04 5.87 -41.17
N LEU A 5 -14.46 4.74 -41.56
CA LEU A 5 -13.88 3.79 -40.59
C LEU A 5 -12.67 4.43 -39.86
N LEU A 6 -11.79 5.11 -40.61
CA LEU A 6 -10.62 5.81 -40.05
C LEU A 6 -11.03 6.95 -39.10
N LYS A 7 -12.11 7.67 -39.41
CA LYS A 7 -12.66 8.70 -38.50
C LYS A 7 -13.26 8.08 -37.22
N ALA A 8 -13.97 6.96 -37.37
CA ALA A 8 -14.57 6.24 -36.23
C ALA A 8 -13.49 5.67 -35.30
N THR A 9 -12.43 5.08 -35.85
CA THR A 9 -11.29 4.55 -35.06
C THR A 9 -10.53 5.70 -34.37
N GLY A 10 -10.32 6.82 -35.03
CA GLY A 10 -9.69 8.00 -34.43
C GLY A 10 -10.51 8.59 -33.26
N ALA A 11 -11.83 8.70 -33.42
CA ALA A 11 -12.72 9.15 -32.37
C ALA A 11 -12.74 8.19 -31.18
N ALA A 12 -12.78 6.88 -31.42
CA ALA A 12 -12.72 5.87 -30.37
C ALA A 12 -11.40 5.91 -29.58
N ALA A 13 -10.28 6.08 -30.27
CA ALA A 13 -8.97 6.23 -29.64
C ALA A 13 -8.89 7.48 -28.75
N LEU A 14 -9.41 8.61 -29.20
CA LEU A 14 -9.47 9.84 -28.40
C LEU A 14 -10.35 9.69 -27.16
N LEU A 15 -11.52 9.07 -27.30
CA LEU A 15 -12.41 8.78 -26.15
C LEU A 15 -11.75 7.85 -25.14
N PHE A 16 -11.07 6.81 -25.61
CA PHE A 16 -10.35 5.87 -24.75
C PHE A 16 -9.18 6.55 -24.02
N THR A 17 -8.40 7.38 -24.72
CA THR A 17 -7.31 8.15 -24.08
C THR A 17 -7.86 9.13 -23.03
N GLY A 18 -8.95 9.82 -23.36
CA GLY A 18 -9.64 10.71 -22.43
C GLY A 18 -10.16 9.98 -21.18
N TYR A 19 -10.76 8.80 -21.38
CA TYR A 19 -11.19 7.93 -20.30
C TYR A 19 -10.01 7.45 -19.42
N ALA A 20 -8.93 6.94 -20.04
CA ALA A 20 -7.77 6.45 -19.31
C ALA A 20 -7.10 7.57 -18.48
N TYR A 21 -7.00 8.77 -19.04
CA TYR A 21 -6.51 9.94 -18.30
C TYR A 21 -7.45 10.30 -17.14
N TRP A 22 -8.76 10.36 -17.38
CA TRP A 22 -9.77 10.65 -16.36
C TRP A 22 -9.72 9.60 -15.23
N SER A 23 -9.69 8.31 -15.57
CA SER A 23 -9.61 7.19 -14.63
C SER A 23 -8.41 7.32 -13.70
N THR A 24 -7.24 7.70 -14.23
CA THR A 24 -6.00 7.91 -13.45
C THR A 24 -6.11 9.05 -12.42
N LYS A 25 -7.09 9.96 -12.57
CA LYS A 25 -7.29 11.11 -11.68
C LYS A 25 -8.44 10.94 -10.68
N GLN A 26 -9.15 9.82 -10.73
CA GLN A 26 -10.17 9.50 -9.73
C GLN A 26 -9.51 8.98 -8.45
N LEU A 27 -10.14 9.30 -7.31
CA LEU A 27 -9.76 8.74 -6.02
C LEU A 27 -10.94 7.93 -5.49
N ARG A 28 -10.81 6.61 -5.53
CA ARG A 28 -11.80 5.71 -4.98
C ARG A 28 -11.49 5.42 -3.51
N THR A 29 -12.51 5.31 -2.67
CA THR A 29 -12.44 4.66 -1.36
C THR A 29 -13.16 3.33 -1.46
N THR A 30 -12.48 2.25 -1.11
CA THR A 30 -13.09 0.91 -1.05
C THR A 30 -13.14 0.48 0.40
N GLU A 31 -14.31 0.12 0.89
CA GLU A 31 -14.53 -0.23 2.29
C GLU A 31 -14.49 -1.75 2.47
N TYR A 32 -13.79 -2.19 3.49
CA TYR A 32 -13.68 -3.58 3.90
C TYR A 32 -14.00 -3.71 5.39
N ASN A 33 -14.68 -4.78 5.77
CA ASN A 33 -14.98 -5.11 7.17
C ASN A 33 -14.22 -6.36 7.56
N ILE A 34 -13.48 -6.29 8.65
CA ILE A 34 -12.69 -7.38 9.21
C ILE A 34 -13.24 -7.71 10.59
N THR A 35 -13.65 -8.95 10.79
CA THR A 35 -14.22 -9.41 12.07
C THR A 35 -13.31 -10.46 12.70
N SER A 36 -12.95 -10.29 13.97
CA SER A 36 -12.12 -11.25 14.70
C SER A 36 -12.49 -11.30 16.17
N SER A 37 -12.42 -12.47 16.77
CA SER A 37 -12.55 -12.64 18.22
C SER A 37 -11.37 -12.11 19.03
N LYS A 38 -10.25 -11.81 18.37
CA LYS A 38 -9.10 -11.14 19.00
C LYS A 38 -9.28 -9.62 19.11
N ILE A 39 -10.29 -9.05 18.44
CA ILE A 39 -10.60 -7.63 18.54
C ILE A 39 -11.52 -7.42 19.72
N ALA A 40 -11.08 -6.63 20.71
CA ALA A 40 -11.87 -6.31 21.86
C ALA A 40 -13.09 -5.43 21.50
N PRO A 41 -14.22 -5.54 22.24
CA PRO A 41 -15.42 -4.73 21.96
C PRO A 41 -15.17 -3.21 21.94
N GLU A 42 -14.22 -2.72 22.73
CA GLU A 42 -13.83 -1.31 22.78
C GLU A 42 -13.19 -0.81 21.48
N LEU A 43 -12.67 -1.74 20.65
CA LEU A 43 -12.07 -1.46 19.35
C LEU A 43 -13.06 -1.68 18.20
N ASP A 44 -14.31 -2.08 18.48
CA ASP A 44 -15.32 -2.25 17.44
C ASP A 44 -15.55 -0.94 16.69
N GLY A 45 -15.61 -1.01 15.37
CA GLY A 45 -15.72 0.15 14.50
C GLY A 45 -14.43 0.95 14.32
N LEU A 46 -13.25 0.46 14.75
CA LEU A 46 -11.97 1.13 14.50
C LEU A 46 -11.67 1.18 13.00
N ARG A 47 -11.38 2.37 12.47
CA ARG A 47 -11.24 2.63 11.04
C ARG A 47 -9.80 2.93 10.67
N ILE A 48 -9.21 2.10 9.82
CA ILE A 48 -7.83 2.23 9.33
C ILE A 48 -7.85 2.53 7.83
N LEU A 49 -7.25 3.65 7.41
CA LEU A 49 -7.14 4.03 6.02
C LEU A 49 -5.75 3.66 5.48
N GLN A 50 -5.71 2.92 4.39
CA GLN A 50 -4.46 2.62 3.70
C GLN A 50 -4.17 3.62 2.59
N LEU A 51 -2.94 4.13 2.57
CA LEU A 51 -2.33 4.84 1.46
C LEU A 51 -1.12 4.02 0.98
N SER A 52 -0.94 3.90 -0.31
CA SER A 52 0.17 3.14 -0.90
C SER A 52 0.54 3.68 -2.27
N ASP A 53 1.78 3.48 -2.68
CA ASP A 53 2.25 3.74 -4.04
C ASP A 53 1.87 5.16 -4.49
N ILE A 54 2.25 6.16 -3.71
CA ILE A 54 1.91 7.57 -3.96
C ILE A 54 2.76 8.14 -5.09
N HIS A 55 4.05 7.74 -5.17
CA HIS A 55 4.98 8.12 -6.25
C HIS A 55 4.94 9.62 -6.56
N GLY A 56 4.98 10.46 -5.53
CA GLY A 56 4.92 11.90 -5.71
C GLY A 56 3.66 12.43 -6.42
N SER A 57 2.64 11.60 -6.59
CA SER A 57 1.40 11.99 -7.29
C SER A 57 0.65 13.09 -6.55
N VAL A 58 0.01 13.98 -7.33
CA VAL A 58 -0.70 15.14 -6.81
C VAL A 58 -2.16 15.14 -7.25
N PHE A 59 -3.08 15.23 -6.30
CA PHE A 59 -4.53 15.31 -6.52
C PHE A 59 -5.08 16.71 -6.19
N GLY A 60 -5.13 17.56 -7.22
CA GLY A 60 -5.42 18.98 -7.09
C GLY A 60 -4.22 19.76 -6.53
N ARG A 61 -4.35 21.07 -6.39
CA ARG A 61 -3.23 21.92 -5.92
C ARG A 61 -2.82 21.50 -4.49
N TYR A 62 -1.54 21.12 -4.30
CA TYR A 62 -0.98 20.66 -3.02
C TYR A 62 -1.76 19.50 -2.38
N ASN A 63 -2.25 18.56 -3.18
CA ASN A 63 -3.03 17.39 -2.74
C ASN A 63 -4.37 17.72 -2.04
N HIS A 64 -4.94 18.91 -2.26
CA HIS A 64 -6.13 19.34 -1.52
C HIS A 64 -7.33 18.38 -1.69
N ARG A 65 -7.49 17.76 -2.87
CA ARG A 65 -8.59 16.80 -3.12
C ARG A 65 -8.44 15.53 -2.29
N LEU A 66 -7.21 15.00 -2.23
CA LEU A 66 -6.87 13.83 -1.41
C LEU A 66 -7.08 14.14 0.07
N ILE A 67 -6.51 15.24 0.55
CA ILE A 67 -6.59 15.67 1.95
C ILE A 67 -8.05 15.91 2.36
N LYS A 68 -8.83 16.62 1.54
CA LYS A 68 -10.28 16.87 1.82
C LYS A 68 -11.05 15.55 1.94
N LYS A 69 -10.75 14.57 1.08
CA LYS A 69 -11.41 13.26 1.12
C LYS A 69 -11.04 12.49 2.39
N ILE A 70 -9.78 12.48 2.80
CA ILE A 70 -9.31 11.83 4.03
C ILE A 70 -9.93 12.52 5.28
N TRP A 71 -9.98 13.86 5.29
CA TRP A 71 -10.67 14.61 6.34
C TRP A 71 -12.15 14.26 6.47
N ALA A 72 -12.84 14.02 5.35
CA ALA A 72 -14.23 13.60 5.36
C ALA A 72 -14.45 12.17 5.85
N ILE A 73 -13.45 11.29 5.63
CA ILE A 73 -13.47 9.91 6.10
C ILE A 73 -13.28 9.84 7.62
N GLN A 74 -12.48 10.72 8.23
CA GLN A 74 -12.13 10.67 9.67
C GLN A 74 -11.66 9.27 10.12
N PRO A 75 -10.56 8.73 9.57
CA PRO A 75 -10.02 7.46 10.03
C PRO A 75 -9.39 7.61 11.43
N ASP A 76 -9.33 6.53 12.19
CA ASP A 76 -8.65 6.47 13.49
C ASP A 76 -7.13 6.34 13.33
N ALA A 77 -6.68 5.76 12.22
CA ALA A 77 -5.29 5.65 11.85
C ALA A 77 -5.11 5.64 10.32
N ILE A 78 -3.96 6.10 9.86
CA ILE A 78 -3.51 5.96 8.47
C ILE A 78 -2.30 5.02 8.46
N VAL A 79 -2.31 4.03 7.57
CA VAL A 79 -1.16 3.18 7.27
C VAL A 79 -0.63 3.51 5.88
N VAL A 80 0.69 3.66 5.75
CA VAL A 80 1.36 3.95 4.47
C VAL A 80 2.28 2.78 4.14
N THR A 81 1.92 2.03 3.10
CA THR A 81 2.56 0.76 2.75
C THR A 81 3.56 0.91 1.59
N GLY A 82 4.44 1.89 1.70
CA GLY A 82 5.57 2.09 0.80
C GLY A 82 5.27 2.89 -0.46
N ASP A 83 6.34 3.13 -1.21
CA ASP A 83 6.38 3.87 -2.47
C ASP A 83 5.74 5.27 -2.34
N LEU A 84 6.11 5.96 -1.26
CA LEU A 84 5.74 7.35 -1.02
C LEU A 84 6.50 8.28 -1.98
N LEU A 85 7.77 7.94 -2.26
CA LEU A 85 8.65 8.64 -3.20
C LEU A 85 8.53 8.05 -4.61
N ASP A 86 8.92 8.87 -5.60
CA ASP A 86 9.22 8.44 -6.96
C ASP A 86 10.57 9.05 -7.36
N GLY A 87 11.66 8.31 -7.09
CA GLY A 87 13.01 8.83 -7.24
C GLY A 87 13.25 10.08 -6.36
N ASP A 88 14.07 11.00 -6.88
CA ASP A 88 14.57 12.13 -6.11
C ASP A 88 13.62 13.35 -6.06
N GLU A 89 12.58 13.40 -6.87
CA GLU A 89 11.71 14.57 -6.98
C GLU A 89 10.54 14.59 -5.98
N GLY A 90 10.18 13.46 -5.39
CA GLY A 90 8.96 13.30 -4.60
C GLY A 90 8.99 13.82 -3.16
N ILE A 91 10.16 14.11 -2.58
CA ILE A 91 10.31 14.38 -1.14
C ILE A 91 9.46 15.55 -0.63
N ASN A 92 9.46 16.68 -1.33
CA ASN A 92 8.71 17.86 -0.91
C ASN A 92 7.18 17.62 -0.94
N ILE A 93 6.74 16.82 -1.91
CA ILE A 93 5.32 16.44 -2.04
C ILE A 93 4.94 15.51 -0.89
N ALA A 94 5.77 14.49 -0.63
CA ALA A 94 5.60 13.53 0.46
C ALA A 94 5.55 14.22 1.83
N VAL A 95 6.56 15.03 2.16
CA VAL A 95 6.67 15.78 3.42
C VAL A 95 5.48 16.73 3.59
N THR A 96 5.08 17.45 2.53
CA THR A 96 3.93 18.36 2.59
C THR A 96 2.62 17.61 2.82
N LEU A 97 2.45 16.46 2.19
CA LEU A 97 1.27 15.61 2.35
C LEU A 97 1.20 15.06 3.80
N MET A 98 2.28 14.41 4.27
CA MET A 98 2.33 13.81 5.60
C MET A 98 2.12 14.85 6.71
N ARG A 99 2.69 16.05 6.59
CA ARG A 99 2.49 17.17 7.52
C ARG A 99 1.02 17.60 7.66
N LYS A 100 0.21 17.37 6.63
CA LYS A 100 -1.23 17.66 6.68
C LYS A 100 -2.02 16.48 7.20
N LEU A 101 -1.65 15.26 6.84
CA LEU A 101 -2.37 14.05 7.23
C LEU A 101 -2.17 13.69 8.71
N ILE A 102 -0.99 13.95 9.29
CA ILE A 102 -0.74 13.71 10.73
C ILE A 102 -1.65 14.53 11.64
N LYS A 103 -2.26 15.60 11.12
CA LYS A 103 -3.26 16.40 11.85
C LYS A 103 -4.65 15.75 11.88
N VAL A 104 -4.87 14.71 11.08
CA VAL A 104 -6.13 13.97 11.07
C VAL A 104 -6.10 12.87 12.11
N CYS A 105 -5.07 12.02 12.08
CA CYS A 105 -4.88 10.88 12.97
C CYS A 105 -3.42 10.40 12.94
N PRO A 106 -3.01 9.47 13.82
CA PRO A 106 -1.71 8.82 13.77
C PRO A 106 -1.44 8.17 12.41
N ILE A 107 -0.16 8.22 11.98
CA ILE A 107 0.30 7.61 10.73
C ILE A 107 1.39 6.60 11.04
N TYR A 108 1.26 5.40 10.49
CA TYR A 108 2.24 4.33 10.53
C TYR A 108 2.78 4.10 9.12
N TYR A 109 4.08 4.03 8.97
CA TYR A 109 4.75 3.99 7.67
C TYR A 109 5.75 2.84 7.61
N VAL A 110 5.78 2.16 6.46
CA VAL A 110 6.85 1.26 6.04
C VAL A 110 7.32 1.66 4.65
N THR A 111 8.55 1.29 4.30
CA THR A 111 9.14 1.59 3.00
C THR A 111 8.66 0.65 1.90
N GLY A 112 8.74 1.12 0.65
CA GLY A 112 8.61 0.32 -0.55
C GLY A 112 9.95 0.23 -1.32
N ASN A 113 9.92 -0.37 -2.49
CA ASN A 113 11.13 -0.55 -3.28
C ASN A 113 11.63 0.74 -3.97
N HIS A 114 10.78 1.75 -4.14
CA HIS A 114 11.21 3.05 -4.65
C HIS A 114 12.00 3.83 -3.62
N GLU A 115 11.67 3.71 -2.33
CA GLU A 115 12.48 4.27 -1.26
C GLU A 115 13.90 3.69 -1.24
N ALA A 116 14.06 2.38 -1.50
CA ALA A 116 15.38 1.74 -1.55
C ALA A 116 16.27 2.27 -2.68
N ARG A 117 15.68 2.83 -3.72
CA ARG A 117 16.39 3.40 -4.88
C ARG A 117 16.59 4.90 -4.77
N SER A 118 15.95 5.55 -3.80
CA SER A 118 16.00 7.00 -3.65
C SER A 118 17.14 7.43 -2.73
N ALA A 119 17.99 8.31 -3.21
CA ALA A 119 19.00 8.99 -2.38
C ALA A 119 18.36 9.82 -1.27
N ASN A 120 17.09 10.20 -1.43
CA ASN A 120 16.35 11.07 -0.49
C ASN A 120 15.72 10.32 0.69
N LEU A 121 15.85 8.99 0.78
CA LEU A 121 15.29 8.25 1.92
C LEU A 121 15.88 8.74 3.26
N GLN A 122 17.20 9.01 3.29
CA GLN A 122 17.88 9.49 4.48
C GLN A 122 17.42 10.88 4.92
N ASP A 123 16.93 11.71 3.99
CA ASP A 123 16.36 13.02 4.28
C ASP A 123 14.87 12.93 4.66
N LEU A 124 14.14 12.01 4.07
CA LEU A 124 12.72 11.79 4.32
C LEU A 124 12.44 11.32 5.75
N LEU A 125 13.14 10.28 6.21
CA LEU A 125 12.87 9.64 7.49
C LEU A 125 12.95 10.61 8.69
N PRO A 126 13.99 11.47 8.82
CA PRO A 126 14.04 12.46 9.88
C PRO A 126 12.89 13.47 9.82
N GLU A 127 12.45 13.88 8.63
CA GLU A 127 11.31 14.80 8.47
C GLU A 127 10.00 14.14 8.89
N LEU A 128 9.78 12.86 8.57
CA LEU A 128 8.61 12.10 9.02
C LEU A 128 8.61 11.95 10.56
N ALA A 129 9.74 11.60 11.14
CA ALA A 129 9.90 11.47 12.59
C ALA A 129 9.61 12.78 13.34
N LYS A 130 10.13 13.92 12.86
CA LYS A 130 9.85 15.26 13.41
C LYS A 130 8.36 15.62 13.41
N MET A 131 7.59 15.06 12.47
CA MET A 131 6.16 15.29 12.39
C MET A 131 5.35 14.35 13.29
N GLY A 132 5.96 13.32 13.86
CA GLY A 132 5.29 12.30 14.65
C GLY A 132 4.72 11.13 13.83
N VAL A 133 5.17 10.95 12.60
CA VAL A 133 4.89 9.72 11.83
C VAL A 133 5.68 8.57 12.43
N THR A 134 5.02 7.46 12.73
CA THR A 134 5.67 6.26 13.25
C THR A 134 6.21 5.43 12.08
N TYR A 135 7.52 5.44 11.90
CA TYR A 135 8.19 4.56 10.96
C TYR A 135 8.46 3.21 11.62
N LEU A 136 7.88 2.15 11.04
CA LEU A 136 8.02 0.78 11.55
C LEU A 136 9.15 0.07 10.81
N GLN A 137 10.37 0.29 11.27
CA GLN A 137 11.57 -0.32 10.72
C GLN A 137 11.81 -1.71 11.33
N ASN A 138 11.09 -2.73 10.83
CA ASN A 138 11.09 -4.08 11.37
C ASN A 138 10.74 -4.09 12.88
N ASP A 139 9.76 -3.29 13.24
CA ASP A 139 9.32 -3.05 14.61
C ASP A 139 7.79 -3.01 14.67
N HIS A 140 7.23 -2.85 15.86
CA HIS A 140 5.80 -2.73 16.05
C HIS A 140 5.42 -1.56 16.97
N ALA A 141 4.18 -1.14 16.83
CA ALA A 141 3.51 -0.19 17.70
C ALA A 141 2.10 -0.70 18.03
N TYR A 142 1.35 0.08 18.79
CA TYR A 142 -0.02 -0.26 19.16
C TYR A 142 -0.98 0.87 18.79
N ILE A 143 -2.14 0.49 18.22
CA ILE A 143 -3.29 1.39 18.11
C ILE A 143 -4.19 1.13 19.30
N THR A 144 -4.41 2.15 20.12
CA THR A 144 -5.12 2.01 21.40
C THR A 144 -6.39 2.87 21.39
N ARG A 145 -7.50 2.28 21.85
CA ARG A 145 -8.76 2.96 22.12
C ARG A 145 -9.34 2.39 23.42
N ASP A 146 -9.77 3.25 24.35
CA ASP A 146 -10.41 2.90 25.61
C ASP A 146 -9.66 1.82 26.42
N GLY A 147 -8.34 1.91 26.44
CA GLY A 147 -7.46 1.00 27.19
C GLY A 147 -7.25 -0.37 26.56
N LYS A 148 -7.81 -0.63 25.38
CA LYS A 148 -7.55 -1.83 24.58
C LYS A 148 -6.72 -1.47 23.35
N SER A 149 -5.96 -2.44 22.84
CA SER A 149 -5.06 -2.20 21.71
C SER A 149 -5.06 -3.35 20.72
N ILE A 150 -4.70 -3.03 19.49
CA ILE A 150 -4.23 -3.98 18.48
C ILE A 150 -2.76 -3.69 18.18
N ALA A 151 -2.01 -4.72 17.82
CA ALA A 151 -0.63 -4.56 17.39
C ALA A 151 -0.58 -4.19 15.90
N ILE A 152 0.35 -3.31 15.56
CA ILE A 152 0.67 -2.95 14.18
C ILE A 152 2.17 -3.12 14.00
N ALA A 153 2.58 -4.20 13.35
CA ALA A 153 3.94 -4.50 12.99
C ALA A 153 4.24 -3.99 11.59
N GLY A 154 5.47 -3.64 11.30
CA GLY A 154 5.87 -3.19 9.98
C GLY A 154 7.26 -3.69 9.61
N ILE A 155 7.43 -4.04 8.35
CA ILE A 155 8.72 -4.44 7.80
C ILE A 155 9.11 -3.54 6.63
N ASP A 156 10.39 -3.19 6.57
CA ASP A 156 10.96 -2.53 5.41
C ASP A 156 10.96 -3.44 4.19
N ASP A 157 10.82 -2.83 3.00
CA ASP A 157 11.01 -3.55 1.75
C ASP A 157 12.36 -4.27 1.76
N PRO A 158 12.42 -5.54 1.29
CA PRO A 158 13.66 -6.30 1.28
C PRO A 158 14.79 -5.64 0.49
N SER A 159 14.47 -4.77 -0.46
CA SER A 159 15.48 -4.03 -1.25
C SER A 159 16.28 -3.01 -0.44
N ILE A 160 15.82 -2.61 0.76
CA ILE A 160 16.53 -1.62 1.60
C ILE A 160 17.73 -2.22 2.34
N ALA A 161 17.70 -3.52 2.61
CA ALA A 161 18.69 -4.16 3.48
C ALA A 161 19.83 -4.85 2.72
N ILE A 162 19.84 -4.84 1.40
CA ILE A 162 20.71 -5.74 0.65
C ILE A 162 21.78 -4.94 -0.10
N ASP A 163 23.03 -5.02 0.37
CA ASP A 163 24.18 -5.06 -0.53
C ASP A 163 24.07 -6.38 -1.34
N LYS A 164 23.24 -6.35 -2.37
CA LYS A 164 23.04 -7.52 -3.24
C LYS A 164 24.36 -7.81 -3.94
N PRO A 165 24.91 -9.03 -3.84
CA PRO A 165 25.95 -9.43 -4.78
C PRO A 165 25.46 -9.20 -6.22
N ASN A 166 26.30 -8.60 -7.04
CA ASN A 166 25.92 -8.20 -8.41
C ASN A 166 25.73 -9.41 -9.37
N ASP A 167 26.00 -10.62 -8.91
CA ASP A 167 26.07 -11.86 -9.69
C ASP A 167 25.00 -12.90 -9.33
N LEU A 168 24.02 -12.54 -8.49
CA LEU A 168 22.91 -13.45 -8.16
C LEU A 168 22.03 -13.70 -9.37
N SER A 169 21.68 -14.96 -9.58
CA SER A 169 20.58 -15.32 -10.46
C SER A 169 19.25 -14.84 -9.88
N ARG A 170 18.23 -14.72 -10.74
CA ARG A 170 16.88 -14.30 -10.31
C ARG A 170 16.31 -15.19 -9.20
N ASP A 171 16.54 -16.50 -9.28
CA ASP A 171 16.03 -17.45 -8.29
C ASP A 171 16.75 -17.30 -6.94
N GLU A 172 18.07 -17.08 -6.94
CA GLU A 172 18.85 -16.78 -5.74
C GLU A 172 18.43 -15.45 -5.11
N GLU A 173 18.13 -14.43 -5.92
CA GLU A 173 17.61 -13.15 -5.43
C GLU A 173 16.26 -13.33 -4.73
N ILE A 174 15.33 -14.10 -5.31
CA ILE A 174 14.04 -14.42 -4.72
C ILE A 174 14.20 -15.14 -3.39
N MET A 175 15.05 -16.17 -3.33
CA MET A 175 15.31 -16.91 -2.10
C MET A 175 15.92 -16.04 -1.00
N LEU A 176 16.85 -15.16 -1.36
CA LEU A 176 17.46 -14.23 -0.42
C LEU A 176 16.42 -13.24 0.14
N GLU A 177 15.56 -12.67 -0.72
CA GLU A 177 14.48 -11.81 -0.28
C GLU A 177 13.50 -12.53 0.67
N GLU A 178 13.20 -13.81 0.43
CA GLU A 178 12.33 -14.60 1.29
C GLU A 178 12.91 -14.78 2.70
N VAL A 179 14.20 -15.12 2.79
CA VAL A 179 14.92 -15.24 4.08
C VAL A 179 14.91 -13.90 4.83
N ILE A 180 15.16 -12.80 4.11
CA ILE A 180 15.15 -11.46 4.70
C ILE A 180 13.75 -11.09 5.22
N VAL A 181 12.71 -11.34 4.44
CA VAL A 181 11.33 -11.05 4.86
C VAL A 181 10.95 -11.87 6.09
N GLN A 182 11.29 -13.18 6.13
CA GLN A 182 11.07 -14.02 7.32
C GLN A 182 11.75 -13.46 8.57
N HIS A 183 13.01 -13.04 8.42
CA HIS A 183 13.79 -12.46 9.54
C HIS A 183 13.16 -11.15 10.02
N LYS A 184 12.83 -10.24 9.11
CA LYS A 184 12.20 -8.94 9.43
C LYS A 184 10.85 -9.11 10.14
N ILE A 185 10.02 -10.07 9.70
CA ILE A 185 8.74 -10.36 10.36
C ILE A 185 8.98 -10.86 11.78
N LYS A 186 9.95 -11.76 11.97
CA LYS A 186 10.30 -12.27 13.31
C LYS A 186 10.75 -11.15 14.25
N GLU A 187 11.53 -10.19 13.76
CA GLU A 187 11.91 -9.00 14.51
C GLU A 187 10.69 -8.14 14.83
N ALA A 188 9.91 -7.78 13.82
CA ALA A 188 8.76 -6.90 13.95
C ALA A 188 7.66 -7.45 14.88
N THR A 189 7.52 -8.78 14.97
CA THR A 189 6.50 -9.41 15.82
C THR A 189 7.04 -9.87 17.18
N ALA A 190 8.31 -9.66 17.47
CA ALA A 190 8.93 -10.11 18.71
C ALA A 190 8.27 -9.47 19.93
N GLY A 191 7.79 -10.31 20.86
CA GLY A 191 7.12 -9.86 22.09
C GLY A 191 5.64 -9.51 21.95
N ILE A 192 5.05 -9.60 20.77
CA ILE A 192 3.59 -9.48 20.61
C ILE A 192 2.94 -10.81 21.08
N PRO A 193 1.99 -10.78 22.01
CA PRO A 193 1.30 -12.00 22.44
C PRO A 193 0.45 -12.61 21.31
N ASP A 194 0.37 -13.94 21.23
CA ASP A 194 -0.43 -14.65 20.21
C ASP A 194 -1.93 -14.33 20.28
N SER A 195 -2.42 -13.93 21.46
CA SER A 195 -3.81 -13.50 21.65
C SER A 195 -4.10 -12.10 21.11
N GLN A 196 -3.07 -11.34 20.77
CA GLN A 196 -3.19 -9.97 20.24
C GLN A 196 -3.60 -10.01 18.77
N PHE A 197 -4.63 -9.23 18.39
CA PHE A 197 -4.88 -9.00 16.96
C PHE A 197 -3.71 -8.21 16.37
N THR A 198 -3.05 -8.81 15.39
CA THR A 198 -1.79 -8.28 14.83
C THR A 198 -1.95 -7.98 13.36
N ILE A 199 -1.71 -6.72 13.01
CA ILE A 199 -1.64 -6.22 11.64
C ILE A 199 -0.17 -6.17 11.21
N LEU A 200 0.15 -6.62 10.00
CA LEU A 200 1.45 -6.42 9.36
C LEU A 200 1.33 -5.39 8.24
N LEU A 201 2.17 -4.39 8.26
CA LEU A 201 2.43 -3.51 7.13
C LEU A 201 3.64 -4.04 6.36
N SER A 202 3.45 -4.28 5.08
CA SER A 202 4.50 -4.62 4.13
C SER A 202 4.18 -4.03 2.76
N HIS A 203 5.19 -3.93 1.89
CA HIS A 203 4.96 -3.42 0.55
C HIS A 203 4.59 -4.52 -0.45
N ARG A 204 5.16 -5.73 -0.31
CA ARG A 204 5.20 -6.82 -1.28
C ARG A 204 4.10 -7.87 -1.13
N PRO A 205 3.00 -7.85 -1.92
CA PRO A 205 1.93 -8.85 -1.83
C PRO A 205 2.35 -10.26 -2.28
N GLU A 206 3.34 -10.38 -3.17
CA GLU A 206 3.84 -11.67 -3.64
C GLU A 206 4.56 -12.49 -2.55
N LYS A 207 4.87 -11.88 -1.41
CA LYS A 207 5.41 -12.57 -0.23
C LYS A 207 4.32 -13.17 0.67
N TRP A 208 3.06 -13.19 0.21
CA TRP A 208 1.92 -13.73 0.94
C TRP A 208 2.16 -15.13 1.54
N PRO A 209 2.78 -16.11 0.84
CA PRO A 209 3.06 -17.41 1.43
C PRO A 209 3.95 -17.36 2.69
N ILE A 210 4.78 -16.33 2.83
CA ILE A 210 5.61 -16.11 4.03
C ILE A 210 4.76 -15.49 5.14
N TYR A 211 3.95 -14.50 4.81
CA TYR A 211 3.08 -13.83 5.78
C TYR A 211 2.09 -14.80 6.43
N GLN A 212 1.60 -15.78 5.68
CA GLN A 212 0.70 -16.82 6.19
C GLN A 212 1.31 -17.68 7.30
N GLN A 213 2.62 -17.83 7.33
CA GLN A 213 3.35 -18.62 8.33
C GLN A 213 3.65 -17.82 9.62
N ALA A 214 3.47 -16.50 9.61
CA ALA A 214 3.79 -15.62 10.72
C ALA A 214 2.60 -15.46 11.70
N PRO A 215 2.83 -15.04 12.95
CA PRO A 215 1.77 -14.81 13.95
C PRO A 215 1.05 -13.47 13.72
N ILE A 216 0.43 -13.32 12.54
CA ILE A 216 -0.29 -12.12 12.11
C ILE A 216 -1.70 -12.50 11.63
N ASP A 217 -2.66 -11.59 11.75
CA ASP A 217 -4.06 -11.81 11.40
C ASP A 217 -4.44 -11.09 10.09
N LEU A 218 -3.90 -9.88 9.87
CA LEU A 218 -4.19 -9.05 8.70
C LEU A 218 -2.92 -8.43 8.14
N VAL A 219 -2.78 -8.43 6.82
CA VAL A 219 -1.66 -7.80 6.10
C VAL A 219 -2.16 -6.67 5.22
N PHE A 220 -1.43 -5.56 5.19
CA PHE A 220 -1.61 -4.50 4.20
C PHE A 220 -0.43 -4.45 3.25
N CYS A 221 -0.70 -4.52 1.93
CA CYS A 221 0.29 -4.42 0.88
C CYS A 221 -0.09 -3.43 -0.22
N GLY A 222 0.93 -2.94 -0.93
CA GLY A 222 0.80 -2.15 -2.15
C GLY A 222 1.43 -2.83 -3.35
N HIS A 223 2.36 -2.13 -4.03
CA HIS A 223 3.28 -2.62 -5.06
C HIS A 223 2.66 -3.10 -6.37
N ALA A 224 1.49 -3.74 -6.33
CA ALA A 224 0.89 -4.37 -7.50
C ALA A 224 0.17 -3.38 -8.43
N HIS A 225 -0.06 -2.14 -8.01
CA HIS A 225 -0.75 -1.09 -8.76
C HIS A 225 -2.07 -1.54 -9.39
N GLY A 226 -2.79 -2.47 -8.76
CA GLY A 226 -4.00 -3.07 -9.31
C GLY A 226 -3.77 -3.85 -10.62
N GLY A 227 -2.50 -4.16 -10.96
CA GLY A 227 -2.11 -4.77 -12.22
C GLY A 227 -2.17 -3.83 -13.42
N GLN A 228 -2.07 -2.53 -13.20
CA GLN A 228 -2.01 -1.39 -14.10
C GLN A 228 -3.21 -1.27 -15.06
N VAL A 229 -3.50 -2.27 -15.85
CA VAL A 229 -4.67 -2.39 -16.75
C VAL A 229 -5.52 -3.55 -16.27
N ARG A 230 -6.81 -3.30 -16.06
CA ARG A 230 -7.78 -4.33 -15.70
C ARG A 230 -8.79 -4.47 -16.83
N LEU A 231 -9.16 -5.69 -17.16
CA LEU A 231 -10.26 -5.95 -18.08
C LEU A 231 -11.49 -6.36 -17.27
N PRO A 232 -12.70 -6.15 -17.78
CA PRO A 232 -13.90 -6.66 -17.11
C PRO A 232 -13.78 -8.14 -16.81
N TYR A 233 -14.11 -8.53 -15.58
CA TYR A 233 -14.07 -9.92 -15.10
C TYR A 233 -12.68 -10.55 -15.00
N THR A 234 -11.60 -9.77 -15.09
CA THR A 234 -10.23 -10.26 -14.86
C THR A 234 -9.57 -9.50 -13.69
N GLU A 235 -8.52 -10.12 -13.15
CA GLU A 235 -7.55 -9.41 -12.30
C GLU A 235 -6.69 -8.44 -13.13
N GLY A 236 -5.68 -7.84 -12.54
CA GLY A 236 -4.77 -6.97 -13.26
C GLY A 236 -3.99 -7.70 -14.36
N LEU A 237 -3.56 -6.96 -15.37
CA LEU A 237 -2.84 -7.55 -16.50
C LEU A 237 -1.38 -7.91 -16.16
N TYR A 238 -0.72 -7.07 -15.36
CA TYR A 238 0.69 -7.25 -14.99
C TYR A 238 0.98 -6.62 -13.62
N ALA A 239 1.70 -7.33 -12.78
CA ALA A 239 2.26 -6.76 -11.56
C ALA A 239 3.74 -7.13 -11.42
N PRO A 240 4.57 -6.22 -10.83
CA PRO A 240 5.97 -6.51 -10.54
C PRO A 240 6.09 -7.79 -9.72
N HIS A 241 7.13 -8.58 -9.99
CA HIS A 241 7.45 -9.85 -9.31
C HIS A 241 6.38 -10.96 -9.43
N GLN A 242 5.17 -10.67 -9.93
CA GLN A 242 4.11 -11.65 -10.19
C GLN A 242 3.94 -11.94 -11.69
N GLY A 243 4.42 -11.06 -12.59
CA GLY A 243 4.33 -11.24 -14.03
C GLY A 243 2.94 -10.93 -14.60
N PHE A 244 2.55 -11.66 -15.67
CA PHE A 244 1.26 -11.51 -16.33
C PHE A 244 0.16 -12.30 -15.63
N MET A 245 -1.08 -11.74 -15.64
CA MET A 245 -2.27 -12.30 -14.99
C MET A 245 -2.03 -12.66 -13.51
N PRO A 246 -1.49 -11.73 -12.73
CA PRO A 246 -1.15 -11.96 -11.34
C PRO A 246 -2.41 -12.12 -10.47
N LYS A 247 -2.30 -12.88 -9.37
CA LYS A 247 -3.42 -13.14 -8.47
C LYS A 247 -3.62 -12.04 -7.42
N LEU A 248 -2.54 -11.47 -6.90
CA LEU A 248 -2.57 -10.51 -5.79
C LEU A 248 -2.35 -9.10 -6.31
N THR A 249 -3.38 -8.51 -6.94
CA THR A 249 -3.30 -7.17 -7.53
C THR A 249 -4.12 -6.13 -6.82
N ALA A 250 -5.23 -6.50 -6.23
CA ALA A 250 -6.14 -5.59 -5.53
C ALA A 250 -7.15 -6.36 -4.67
N GLY A 251 -7.68 -5.67 -3.65
CA GLY A 251 -8.78 -6.20 -2.85
C GLY A 251 -8.33 -7.00 -1.66
N ILE A 252 -9.27 -7.72 -1.07
CA ILE A 252 -9.04 -8.61 0.06
C ILE A 252 -8.94 -10.05 -0.42
N HIS A 253 -7.94 -10.77 0.09
CA HIS A 253 -7.79 -12.21 -0.11
C HIS A 253 -7.69 -12.87 1.26
N GLU A 254 -8.24 -14.06 1.39
CA GLU A 254 -8.26 -14.81 2.64
C GLU A 254 -7.81 -16.25 2.39
N GLU A 255 -6.95 -16.74 3.26
CA GLU A 255 -6.48 -18.13 3.25
C GLU A 255 -6.08 -18.52 4.68
N ASP A 256 -6.50 -19.71 5.12
CA ASP A 256 -6.22 -20.26 6.45
C ASP A 256 -6.54 -19.32 7.63
N GLY A 257 -7.63 -18.54 7.49
CA GLY A 257 -8.10 -17.60 8.50
C GLY A 257 -7.25 -16.33 8.64
N LYS A 258 -6.31 -16.10 7.73
CA LYS A 258 -5.51 -14.87 7.60
C LYS A 258 -5.94 -14.09 6.38
N GLN A 259 -5.83 -12.78 6.45
CA GLN A 259 -6.30 -11.88 5.40
C GLN A 259 -5.18 -10.96 4.93
N ILE A 260 -5.17 -10.68 3.62
CA ILE A 260 -4.31 -9.67 3.02
C ILE A 260 -5.17 -8.68 2.20
N ILE A 261 -4.91 -7.41 2.39
CA ILE A 261 -5.47 -6.32 1.60
C ILE A 261 -4.37 -5.78 0.70
N VAL A 262 -4.61 -5.88 -0.61
CA VAL A 262 -3.71 -5.34 -1.62
C VAL A 262 -4.32 -4.06 -2.17
N SER A 263 -3.66 -2.93 -1.94
CA SER A 263 -4.07 -1.64 -2.48
C SER A 263 -3.72 -1.54 -3.96
N ARG A 264 -4.61 -0.91 -4.74
CA ARG A 264 -4.29 -0.50 -6.12
C ARG A 264 -3.29 0.65 -6.16
N GLY A 265 -2.97 1.24 -5.02
CA GLY A 265 -2.14 2.43 -4.96
C GLY A 265 -2.85 3.70 -5.42
N ILE A 266 -2.31 4.84 -5.03
CA ILE A 266 -2.86 6.17 -5.37
C ILE A 266 -2.16 6.75 -6.60
N GLY A 267 -0.85 6.57 -6.71
CA GLY A 267 -0.02 7.12 -7.77
C GLY A 267 0.06 6.24 -9.00
N ASN A 268 0.95 6.61 -9.87
CA ASN A 268 1.25 5.88 -11.10
C ASN A 268 2.76 5.95 -11.37
N ALA A 269 3.46 4.83 -11.16
CA ALA A 269 4.91 4.73 -11.35
C ALA A 269 5.32 4.52 -12.81
N THR A 270 4.36 4.43 -13.74
CA THR A 270 4.64 4.15 -15.15
C THR A 270 4.00 5.17 -16.07
N ILE A 271 4.48 5.27 -17.32
CA ILE A 271 3.85 6.07 -18.37
C ILE A 271 2.54 5.47 -18.89
N ILE A 272 2.27 4.20 -18.58
CA ILE A 272 1.04 3.51 -18.97
C ILE A 272 -0.09 4.03 -18.07
N PRO A 273 -1.19 4.55 -18.64
CA PRO A 273 -2.30 5.02 -17.84
C PRO A 273 -3.05 3.84 -17.18
N ARG A 274 -3.70 4.11 -16.07
CA ARG A 274 -4.60 3.16 -15.41
C ARG A 274 -5.86 3.00 -16.25
N VAL A 275 -6.23 1.76 -16.61
CA VAL A 275 -7.44 1.45 -17.37
C VAL A 275 -8.31 0.52 -16.55
N PHE A 276 -9.57 0.91 -16.26
CA PHE A 276 -10.50 0.23 -15.34
C PHE A 276 -9.89 -0.04 -13.96
N ASN A 277 -8.95 0.81 -13.56
CA ASN A 277 -8.10 0.62 -12.39
C ASN A 277 -7.86 1.98 -11.70
N GLU A 278 -8.90 2.54 -11.15
CA GLU A 278 -8.83 3.85 -10.48
C GLU A 278 -7.91 3.81 -9.26
N PRO A 279 -7.15 4.91 -8.98
CA PRO A 279 -6.45 5.11 -7.73
C PRO A 279 -7.34 4.84 -6.52
N GLU A 280 -6.84 4.09 -5.54
CA GLU A 280 -7.63 3.55 -4.46
C GLU A 280 -7.04 3.90 -3.09
N MET A 281 -7.94 4.14 -2.15
CA MET A 281 -7.68 4.22 -0.72
C MET A 281 -8.55 3.16 -0.02
N PRO A 282 -8.03 2.00 0.32
CA PRO A 282 -8.74 1.03 1.16
C PRO A 282 -9.04 1.62 2.54
N LEU A 283 -10.28 1.48 2.99
CA LEU A 283 -10.74 1.83 4.33
C LEU A 283 -11.24 0.58 5.02
N ILE A 284 -10.57 0.21 6.09
CA ILE A 284 -10.84 -1.01 6.83
C ILE A 284 -11.53 -0.66 8.13
N THR A 285 -12.70 -1.26 8.37
CA THR A 285 -13.36 -1.21 9.67
C THR A 285 -13.18 -2.54 10.38
N LEU A 286 -12.63 -2.48 11.59
CA LEU A 286 -12.42 -3.63 12.45
C LEU A 286 -13.65 -3.88 13.33
N HIS A 287 -14.07 -5.13 13.44
CA HIS A 287 -15.22 -5.54 14.23
C HIS A 287 -14.86 -6.62 15.24
N SER A 288 -15.35 -6.46 16.46
CA SER A 288 -15.36 -7.50 17.47
C SER A 288 -16.37 -8.59 17.09
N LYS A 289 -16.02 -9.86 17.32
CA LYS A 289 -16.89 -11.00 17.04
C LYS A 289 -17.74 -11.35 18.24
#